data_bb74dcae0ab1638a09ea6298d8841f56
#
_entry.id   bb74dcae0ab1638a09ea6298d8841f56
#
_cell.length_a   1.000
_cell.length_b   1.000
_cell.length_c   1.000
_cell.angle_alpha   90.00
_cell.angle_beta   90.00
_cell.angle_gamma   90.00
#
_symmetry.space_group_name_H-M   'P 1'
#
loop_
_entity.id
_entity.type
_entity.pdbx_description
1 polymer ?
#
loop_
_entity_poly.entity_id
_entity_poly.type
_entity_poly.pdbx_seq_one_letter_code
_entity_poly.pdbx_strand_id
1 'polypeptide(L)'
;MKTPIAFIFNDGYAFPASICIYSLLINAKKDTFYDIYILFLEERLSKENIEIIEKMKEVFNNVDFHFISVENKFQNFRVVRHISIDAYIKFLIPELLKDLNKVIYVDVDIIFDSDISELAILDFNESIAAVRIPIGCISEKYLKSININPENYFNSGVIVMNLKK
;
A
#
# COMPACT_ATOMS: atom_id res chain seq x y z
N MET A 1 14.89 2.61 -12.92
CA MET A 1 14.46 3.56 -11.87
C MET A 1 13.98 2.77 -10.66
N LYS A 2 14.47 3.07 -9.44
CA LYS A 2 13.92 2.44 -8.22
C LYS A 2 12.57 3.05 -7.86
N THR A 3 11.56 2.21 -7.73
CA THR A 3 10.16 2.59 -7.48
C THR A 3 9.72 1.99 -6.14
N PRO A 4 9.69 2.79 -5.06
CA PRO A 4 9.25 2.31 -3.76
C PRO A 4 7.74 2.10 -3.74
N ILE A 5 7.32 0.91 -3.33
CA ILE A 5 5.92 0.52 -3.19
C ILE A 5 5.69 -0.17 -1.84
N ALA A 6 4.60 0.15 -1.16
CA ALA A 6 4.25 -0.41 0.14
C ALA A 6 2.96 -1.21 0.06
N PHE A 7 2.98 -2.40 0.64
CA PHE A 7 1.83 -3.27 0.86
C PHE A 7 1.63 -3.54 2.35
N ILE A 8 0.38 -3.73 2.76
CA ILE A 8 0.02 -4.08 4.14
C ILE A 8 -0.88 -5.30 4.08
N PHE A 9 -0.46 -6.41 4.70
CA PHE A 9 -1.27 -7.62 4.78
C PHE A 9 -0.81 -8.54 5.92
N ASN A 10 -1.60 -9.56 6.17
CA ASN A 10 -1.33 -10.64 7.13
C ASN A 10 -1.47 -11.99 6.42
N ASP A 11 -1.30 -13.10 7.16
CA ASP A 11 -1.38 -14.45 6.60
C ASP A 11 -2.69 -14.72 5.84
N GLY A 12 -3.82 -14.18 6.30
CA GLY A 12 -5.10 -14.35 5.62
C GLY A 12 -5.15 -13.72 4.22
N TYR A 13 -4.28 -12.75 3.95
CA TYR A 13 -4.17 -12.06 2.66
C TYR A 13 -2.85 -12.36 1.93
N ALA A 14 -2.01 -13.26 2.44
CA ALA A 14 -0.71 -13.58 1.82
C ALA A 14 -0.86 -14.14 0.39
N PHE A 15 -1.87 -14.98 0.14
CA PHE A 15 -2.14 -15.52 -1.19
C PHE A 15 -2.62 -14.44 -2.18
N PRO A 16 -3.67 -13.62 -1.90
CA PRO A 16 -4.00 -12.47 -2.75
C PRO A 16 -2.84 -11.52 -2.96
N ALA A 17 -2.07 -11.21 -1.90
CA ALA A 17 -0.90 -10.34 -1.97
C ALA A 17 0.18 -10.90 -2.93
N SER A 18 0.42 -12.21 -2.90
CA SER A 18 1.38 -12.84 -3.81
C SER A 18 0.95 -12.70 -5.28
N ILE A 19 -0.35 -12.84 -5.58
CA ILE A 19 -0.89 -12.63 -6.93
C ILE A 19 -0.76 -11.17 -7.34
N CYS A 20 -1.10 -10.23 -6.44
CA CYS A 20 -0.97 -8.80 -6.66
C CYS A 20 0.48 -8.42 -6.99
N ILE A 21 1.44 -8.85 -6.15
CA ILE A 21 2.88 -8.59 -6.35
C ILE A 21 3.38 -9.24 -7.64
N TYR A 22 3.00 -10.48 -7.91
CA TYR A 22 3.38 -11.16 -9.15
C TYR A 22 2.87 -10.40 -10.39
N SER A 23 1.62 -9.93 -10.35
CA SER A 23 1.06 -9.14 -11.45
C SER A 23 1.80 -7.81 -11.68
N LEU A 24 2.28 -7.16 -10.61
CA LEU A 24 3.13 -5.98 -10.69
C LEU A 24 4.46 -6.29 -11.38
N LEU A 25 5.11 -7.38 -10.98
CA LEU A 25 6.46 -7.73 -11.45
C LEU A 25 6.47 -8.19 -12.91
N ILE A 26 5.46 -8.97 -13.34
CA ILE A 26 5.37 -9.45 -14.73
C ILE A 26 5.05 -8.33 -15.71
N ASN A 27 4.39 -7.27 -15.26
CA ASN A 27 4.02 -6.10 -16.07
C ASN A 27 5.01 -4.94 -15.93
N ALA A 28 6.11 -5.12 -15.19
CA ALA A 28 7.15 -4.10 -15.05
C ALA A 28 7.84 -3.79 -16.39
N LYS A 29 8.08 -2.50 -16.66
CA LYS A 29 8.94 -2.08 -17.78
C LYS A 29 10.37 -2.57 -17.55
N LYS A 30 11.11 -2.77 -18.64
CA LYS A 30 12.49 -3.29 -18.62
C LYS A 30 13.44 -2.55 -17.66
N ASP A 31 13.25 -1.24 -17.54
CA ASP A 31 14.12 -0.38 -16.73
C ASP A 31 13.51 -0.03 -15.36
N THR A 32 12.38 -0.64 -14.99
CA THR A 32 11.75 -0.47 -13.69
C THR A 32 12.29 -1.48 -12.70
N PHE A 33 12.68 -1.00 -11.54
CA PHE A 33 13.05 -1.81 -10.38
C PHE A 33 12.13 -1.45 -9.22
N TYR A 34 11.41 -2.43 -8.69
CA TYR A 34 10.52 -2.23 -7.56
C TYR A 34 11.22 -2.51 -6.22
N ASP A 35 11.19 -1.52 -5.33
CA ASP A 35 11.61 -1.64 -3.93
C ASP A 35 10.33 -1.87 -3.09
N ILE A 36 10.03 -3.12 -2.75
CA ILE A 36 8.74 -3.51 -2.16
C ILE A 36 8.86 -3.59 -0.65
N TYR A 37 8.11 -2.75 0.05
CA TYR A 37 8.01 -2.71 1.50
C TYR A 37 6.72 -3.41 1.94
N ILE A 38 6.85 -4.52 2.67
CA ILE A 38 5.74 -5.30 3.19
C ILE A 38 5.66 -5.02 4.69
N LEU A 39 4.59 -4.33 5.09
CA LEU A 39 4.35 -3.90 6.46
C LEU A 39 3.28 -4.81 7.09
N PHE A 40 3.53 -5.33 8.27
CA PHE A 40 2.60 -6.24 8.95
C PHE A 40 2.70 -6.11 10.46
N LEU A 41 1.62 -6.37 11.17
CA LEU A 41 1.65 -6.45 12.65
C LEU A 41 2.43 -7.69 13.08
N GLU A 42 3.18 -7.57 14.18
CA GLU A 42 3.92 -8.67 14.79
C GLU A 42 3.05 -9.93 14.90
N GLU A 43 3.65 -11.10 14.64
CA GLU A 43 3.03 -12.42 14.68
C GLU A 43 1.87 -12.64 13.68
N ARG A 44 1.59 -11.70 12.79
CA ARG A 44 0.49 -11.82 11.83
C ARG A 44 0.90 -12.16 10.40
N LEU A 45 2.19 -12.24 10.14
CA LEU A 45 2.73 -12.78 8.88
C LEU A 45 3.79 -13.84 9.22
N SER A 46 3.50 -15.07 8.82
CA SER A 46 4.34 -16.24 9.09
C SER A 46 5.62 -16.22 8.25
N LYS A 47 6.67 -16.87 8.77
CA LYS A 47 7.92 -17.05 8.03
C LYS A 47 7.71 -17.78 6.70
N GLU A 48 6.81 -18.77 6.67
CA GLU A 48 6.47 -19.53 5.47
C GLU A 48 5.95 -18.60 4.36
N ASN A 49 5.02 -17.69 4.68
CA ASN A 49 4.49 -16.75 3.72
C ASN A 49 5.53 -15.71 3.28
N ILE A 50 6.43 -15.29 4.17
CA ILE A 50 7.58 -14.44 3.83
C ILE A 50 8.47 -15.14 2.81
N GLU A 51 8.85 -16.41 3.08
CA GLU A 51 9.71 -17.20 2.20
C GLU A 51 9.09 -17.44 0.81
N ILE A 52 7.76 -17.64 0.75
CA ILE A 52 7.04 -17.79 -0.53
C ILE A 52 7.16 -16.51 -1.37
N ILE A 53 7.02 -15.34 -0.75
CA ILE A 53 7.14 -14.07 -1.46
C ILE A 53 8.59 -13.81 -1.87
N GLU A 54 9.55 -14.09 -1.00
CA GLU A 54 10.98 -13.91 -1.32
C GLU A 54 11.44 -14.78 -2.51
N LYS A 55 10.86 -15.97 -2.70
CA LYS A 55 11.14 -16.82 -3.87
C LYS A 55 10.81 -16.15 -5.21
N MET A 56 10.02 -15.08 -5.23
CA MET A 56 9.82 -14.32 -6.46
C MET A 56 11.13 -13.74 -7.01
N LYS A 57 12.14 -13.48 -6.16
CA LYS A 57 13.49 -13.06 -6.59
C LYS A 57 14.22 -14.11 -7.45
N GLU A 58 13.81 -15.36 -7.39
CA GLU A 58 14.37 -16.42 -8.25
C GLU A 58 13.88 -16.30 -9.69
N VAL A 59 12.72 -15.65 -9.89
CA VAL A 59 12.07 -15.44 -11.20
C VAL A 59 12.28 -14.01 -11.71
N PHE A 60 12.26 -13.03 -10.82
CA PHE A 60 12.34 -11.61 -11.14
C PHE A 60 13.64 -11.01 -10.59
N ASN A 61 14.42 -10.38 -11.45
CA ASN A 61 15.70 -9.73 -11.09
C ASN A 61 15.57 -8.22 -10.87
N ASN A 62 14.36 -7.69 -10.94
CA ASN A 62 14.04 -6.27 -10.87
C ASN A 62 13.25 -5.91 -9.60
N VAL A 63 13.45 -6.65 -8.51
CA VAL A 63 12.75 -6.46 -7.23
C VAL A 63 13.66 -6.68 -6.03
N ASP A 64 13.46 -5.87 -4.99
CA ASP A 64 13.88 -6.16 -3.61
C ASP A 64 12.67 -6.14 -2.68
N PHE A 65 12.68 -7.01 -1.65
CA PHE A 65 11.65 -7.08 -0.62
C PHE A 65 12.22 -6.65 0.73
N HIS A 66 11.45 -5.81 1.44
CA HIS A 66 11.72 -5.33 2.78
C HIS A 66 10.53 -5.66 3.68
N PHE A 67 10.70 -6.62 4.57
CA PHE A 67 9.66 -7.03 5.52
C PHE A 67 9.81 -6.25 6.81
N ILE A 68 8.80 -5.46 7.18
CA ILE A 68 8.80 -4.59 8.36
C ILE A 68 7.69 -5.03 9.31
N SER A 69 8.10 -5.64 10.41
CA SER A 69 7.20 -5.98 11.51
C SER A 69 6.90 -4.74 12.34
N VAL A 70 5.63 -4.52 12.65
CA VAL A 70 5.13 -3.35 13.36
C VAL A 70 4.44 -3.80 14.64
N GLU A 71 4.85 -3.22 15.78
CA GLU A 71 4.17 -3.43 17.04
C GLU A 71 2.69 -3.01 16.96
N ASN A 72 1.80 -3.82 17.49
CA ASN A 72 0.37 -3.52 17.48
C ASN A 72 0.00 -2.43 18.49
N LYS A 73 0.11 -1.18 18.08
CA LYS A 73 -0.32 0.00 18.84
C LYS A 73 -1.83 0.30 18.72
N PHE A 74 -2.56 -0.50 17.93
CA PHE A 74 -3.97 -0.24 17.57
C PHE A 74 -4.97 -1.14 18.30
N GLN A 75 -4.56 -1.87 19.34
CA GLN A 75 -5.40 -2.85 20.05
C GLN A 75 -6.74 -2.28 20.55
N ASN A 76 -6.78 -0.99 20.90
CA ASN A 76 -7.97 -0.30 21.37
C ASN A 76 -8.75 0.43 20.28
N PHE A 77 -8.32 0.32 19.00
CA PHE A 77 -8.99 0.99 17.90
C PHE A 77 -10.20 0.20 17.46
N ARG A 78 -11.26 0.94 17.10
CA ARG A 78 -12.51 0.32 16.68
C ARG A 78 -12.36 -0.28 15.29
N VAL A 79 -12.47 -1.60 15.20
CA VAL A 79 -12.59 -2.30 13.91
C VAL A 79 -14.05 -2.24 13.44
N VAL A 80 -14.30 -1.74 12.23
CA VAL A 80 -15.65 -1.60 11.68
C VAL A 80 -15.79 -2.47 10.44
N ARG A 81 -16.69 -3.44 10.52
CA ARG A 81 -17.06 -4.33 9.40
C ARG A 81 -15.88 -5.09 8.79
N HIS A 82 -15.46 -4.69 7.56
CA HIS A 82 -14.42 -5.36 6.78
C HIS A 82 -13.03 -4.74 6.93
N ILE A 83 -12.88 -3.71 7.79
CA ILE A 83 -11.58 -3.07 7.99
C ILE A 83 -10.82 -3.85 9.04
N SER A 84 -9.75 -4.53 8.61
CA SER A 84 -8.80 -5.18 9.53
C SER A 84 -8.01 -4.14 10.33
N ILE A 85 -7.59 -4.51 11.53
CA ILE A 85 -6.68 -3.71 12.35
C ILE A 85 -5.36 -3.41 11.60
N ASP A 86 -4.93 -4.30 10.71
CA ASP A 86 -3.73 -4.11 9.88
C ASP A 86 -3.82 -2.86 8.99
N ALA A 87 -5.04 -2.47 8.58
CA ALA A 87 -5.24 -1.27 7.75
C ALA A 87 -4.77 0.03 8.44
N TYR A 88 -4.69 0.05 9.77
CA TYR A 88 -4.17 1.20 10.52
C TYR A 88 -2.66 1.40 10.37
N ILE A 89 -1.90 0.39 9.96
CA ILE A 89 -0.47 0.52 9.65
C ILE A 89 -0.24 1.58 8.59
N LYS A 90 -1.20 1.81 7.69
CA LYS A 90 -1.14 2.85 6.65
C LYS A 90 -0.78 4.23 7.23
N PHE A 91 -1.26 4.55 8.43
CA PHE A 91 -0.96 5.82 9.11
C PHE A 91 0.46 5.90 9.65
N LEU A 92 1.16 4.76 9.78
CA LEU A 92 2.55 4.71 10.24
C LEU A 92 3.56 4.73 9.08
N ILE A 93 3.11 4.60 7.82
CA ILE A 93 4.01 4.61 6.65
C ILE A 93 4.99 5.80 6.66
N PRO A 94 4.55 7.06 6.96
CA PRO A 94 5.48 8.18 6.97
C PRO A 94 6.57 8.07 8.03
N GLU A 95 6.30 7.43 9.16
CA GLU A 95 7.28 7.19 10.23
C GLU A 95 8.21 6.03 9.87
N LEU A 96 7.63 4.91 9.40
CA LEU A 96 8.36 3.68 9.10
C LEU A 96 9.28 3.80 7.89
N LEU A 97 8.90 4.61 6.90
CA LEU A 97 9.62 4.81 5.64
C LEU A 97 10.18 6.24 5.50
N LYS A 98 10.49 6.90 6.61
CA LYS A 98 10.93 8.31 6.69
C LYS A 98 12.17 8.65 5.83
N ASP A 99 12.98 7.65 5.49
CA ASP A 99 14.18 7.84 4.67
C ASP A 99 13.85 7.93 3.16
N LEU A 100 12.64 7.57 2.77
CA LEU A 100 12.14 7.74 1.42
C LEU A 100 11.57 9.16 1.22
N ASN A 101 11.59 9.63 -0.03
CA ASN A 101 10.92 10.87 -0.40
C ASN A 101 9.43 10.64 -0.71
N LYS A 102 9.15 9.57 -1.42
CA LYS A 102 7.79 9.15 -1.81
C LYS A 102 7.67 7.64 -1.74
N VAL A 103 6.45 7.15 -1.57
CA VAL A 103 6.10 5.73 -1.68
C VAL A 103 4.71 5.60 -2.30
N ILE A 104 4.52 4.58 -3.14
CA ILE A 104 3.22 4.19 -3.65
C ILE A 104 2.65 3.15 -2.68
N TYR A 105 1.57 3.48 -1.98
CA TYR A 105 0.82 2.49 -1.20
C TYR A 105 -0.25 1.84 -2.06
N VAL A 106 -0.42 0.53 -1.95
CA VAL A 106 -1.42 -0.23 -2.69
C VAL A 106 -2.05 -1.30 -1.78
N ASP A 107 -3.38 -1.40 -1.82
CA ASP A 107 -4.12 -2.53 -1.24
C ASP A 107 -3.82 -3.81 -2.06
N VAL A 108 -3.84 -4.98 -1.41
CA VAL A 108 -3.36 -6.25 -2.00
C VAL A 108 -4.43 -7.04 -2.78
N ASP A 109 -5.62 -6.51 -2.89
CA ASP A 109 -6.76 -7.13 -3.59
C ASP A 109 -6.97 -6.56 -5.01
N ILE A 110 -5.88 -6.11 -5.64
CA ILE A 110 -5.84 -5.60 -7.01
C ILE A 110 -4.93 -6.43 -7.92
N ILE A 111 -5.10 -6.28 -9.22
CA ILE A 111 -4.24 -6.84 -10.27
C ILE A 111 -3.70 -5.68 -11.10
N PHE A 112 -2.38 -5.67 -11.29
CA PHE A 112 -1.73 -4.75 -12.20
C PHE A 112 -1.76 -5.33 -13.62
N ASP A 113 -2.14 -4.51 -14.60
CA ASP A 113 -2.10 -4.84 -16.02
C ASP A 113 -1.02 -4.06 -16.77
N SER A 114 -0.32 -3.16 -16.08
CA SER A 114 0.75 -2.34 -16.61
C SER A 114 1.71 -1.86 -15.52
N ASP A 115 2.86 -1.34 -15.95
CA ASP A 115 3.86 -0.72 -15.07
C ASP A 115 3.34 0.57 -14.45
N ILE A 116 3.54 0.73 -13.14
CA ILE A 116 3.08 1.90 -12.37
C ILE A 116 4.22 2.82 -11.91
N SER A 117 5.44 2.62 -12.39
CA SER A 117 6.60 3.40 -11.96
C SER A 117 6.44 4.91 -12.18
N GLU A 118 5.61 5.32 -13.14
CA GLU A 118 5.30 6.72 -13.40
C GLU A 118 4.62 7.42 -12.20
N LEU A 119 3.93 6.68 -11.34
CA LEU A 119 3.35 7.26 -10.12
C LEU A 119 4.42 7.75 -9.14
N ALA A 120 5.59 7.11 -9.10
CA ALA A 120 6.67 7.52 -8.20
C ALA A 120 7.30 8.87 -8.58
N ILE A 121 7.18 9.28 -9.84
CA ILE A 121 7.73 10.55 -10.34
C ILE A 121 6.71 11.68 -10.44
N LEU A 122 5.45 11.42 -10.05
CA LEU A 122 4.43 12.47 -10.00
C LEU A 122 4.94 13.64 -9.16
N ASP A 123 4.86 14.85 -9.73
CA ASP A 123 5.19 16.08 -9.01
C ASP A 123 3.92 16.70 -8.42
N PHE A 124 3.90 16.82 -7.09
CA PHE A 124 2.81 17.43 -6.33
C PHE A 124 3.32 17.92 -4.97
N ASN A 125 2.66 18.94 -4.45
CA ASN A 125 3.06 19.61 -3.20
C ASN A 125 2.30 19.13 -1.96
N GLU A 126 1.23 18.38 -2.15
CA GLU A 126 0.39 17.81 -1.10
C GLU A 126 1.08 16.61 -0.43
N SER A 127 0.55 16.20 0.74
CA SER A 127 1.05 14.99 1.43
C SER A 127 0.70 13.71 0.69
N ILE A 128 -0.42 13.71 -0.06
CA ILE A 128 -0.87 12.54 -0.83
C ILE A 128 -1.43 12.94 -2.20
N ALA A 129 -1.31 12.03 -3.17
CA ALA A 129 -2.09 12.01 -4.40
C ALA A 129 -2.90 10.71 -4.46
N ALA A 130 -4.19 10.80 -4.76
CA ALA A 130 -5.13 9.68 -4.80
C ALA A 130 -6.26 9.94 -5.80
N VAL A 131 -6.98 8.88 -6.20
CA VAL A 131 -8.12 9.00 -7.11
C VAL A 131 -9.38 9.37 -6.34
N ARG A 132 -10.04 10.45 -6.73
CA ARG A 132 -11.33 10.88 -6.17
C ARG A 132 -12.40 9.83 -6.43
N ILE A 133 -13.26 9.63 -5.44
CA ILE A 133 -14.48 8.84 -5.62
C ILE A 133 -15.56 9.74 -6.23
N PRO A 134 -16.29 9.29 -7.27
CA PRO A 134 -17.38 10.06 -7.84
C PRO A 134 -18.43 10.45 -6.79
N ILE A 135 -18.93 11.68 -6.89
CA ILE A 135 -20.01 12.19 -6.02
C ILE A 135 -21.22 11.26 -6.12
N GLY A 136 -21.80 10.91 -4.98
CA GLY A 136 -22.94 9.99 -4.90
C GLY A 136 -22.60 8.53 -4.56
N CYS A 137 -21.33 8.11 -4.65
CA CYS A 137 -20.91 6.77 -4.22
C CYS A 137 -20.91 6.60 -2.70
N ILE A 138 -20.83 7.71 -1.94
CA ILE A 138 -20.93 7.74 -0.48
C ILE A 138 -21.97 8.80 -0.09
N SER A 139 -22.68 8.53 1.00
CA SER A 139 -23.67 9.47 1.51
C SER A 139 -23.05 10.82 1.87
N GLU A 140 -23.38 11.85 1.11
CA GLU A 140 -22.94 13.23 1.41
C GLU A 140 -23.34 13.68 2.83
N LYS A 141 -24.52 13.23 3.30
CA LYS A 141 -24.97 13.51 4.67
C LYS A 141 -24.02 12.94 5.71
N TYR A 142 -23.48 11.72 5.46
CA TYR A 142 -22.48 11.10 6.32
C TYR A 142 -21.17 11.88 6.29
N LEU A 143 -20.64 12.21 5.12
CA LEU A 143 -19.39 12.95 4.98
C LEU A 143 -19.48 14.33 5.65
N LYS A 144 -20.59 15.05 5.46
CA LYS A 144 -20.84 16.35 6.12
C LYS A 144 -20.92 16.20 7.64
N SER A 145 -21.47 15.10 8.16
CA SER A 145 -21.57 14.86 9.62
C SER A 145 -20.20 14.64 10.29
N ILE A 146 -19.18 14.28 9.54
CA ILE A 146 -17.78 14.12 9.99
C ILE A 146 -16.87 15.25 9.46
N ASN A 147 -17.45 16.36 9.02
CA ASN A 147 -16.76 17.56 8.50
C ASN A 147 -15.84 17.29 7.29
N ILE A 148 -16.19 16.31 6.45
CA ILE A 148 -15.48 16.05 5.19
C ILE A 148 -16.28 16.64 4.03
N ASN A 149 -15.62 17.48 3.21
CA ASN A 149 -16.18 17.90 1.94
C ASN A 149 -16.25 16.69 0.99
N PRO A 150 -17.46 16.33 0.46
CA PRO A 150 -17.60 15.21 -0.47
C PRO A 150 -16.67 15.26 -1.69
N GLU A 151 -16.33 16.45 -2.16
CA GLU A 151 -15.41 16.64 -3.29
C GLU A 151 -13.96 16.24 -2.98
N ASN A 152 -13.59 16.18 -1.69
CA ASN A 152 -12.25 15.81 -1.25
C ASN A 152 -12.16 14.34 -0.83
N TYR A 153 -13.25 13.58 -0.96
CA TYR A 153 -13.23 12.17 -0.62
C TYR A 153 -12.57 11.35 -1.74
N PHE A 154 -11.68 10.44 -1.39
CA PHE A 154 -10.88 9.66 -2.33
C PHE A 154 -10.84 8.18 -1.97
N ASN A 155 -10.48 7.34 -2.95
CA ASN A 155 -10.18 5.93 -2.74
C ASN A 155 -8.79 5.79 -2.13
N SER A 156 -8.69 5.07 -1.02
CA SER A 156 -7.43 4.88 -0.30
C SER A 156 -6.70 3.57 -0.65
N GLY A 157 -7.18 2.83 -1.64
CA GLY A 157 -6.56 1.57 -2.07
C GLY A 157 -5.31 1.76 -2.93
N VAL A 158 -5.17 2.93 -3.59
CA VAL A 158 -3.93 3.34 -4.27
C VAL A 158 -3.65 4.80 -3.91
N ILE A 159 -2.52 5.04 -3.25
CA ILE A 159 -2.11 6.37 -2.80
C ILE A 159 -0.62 6.58 -3.09
N VAL A 160 -0.26 7.71 -3.66
CA VAL A 160 1.13 8.17 -3.68
C VAL A 160 1.33 9.09 -2.48
N MET A 161 2.21 8.71 -1.56
CA MET A 161 2.51 9.49 -0.35
C MET A 161 3.81 10.27 -0.54
N ASN A 162 3.78 11.58 -0.24
CA ASN A 162 4.95 12.43 -0.14
C ASN A 162 5.43 12.44 1.32
N LEU A 163 6.51 11.72 1.61
CA LEU A 163 7.00 11.49 2.97
C LEU A 163 7.88 12.64 3.51
N LYS A 164 8.06 13.72 2.74
CA LYS A 164 8.81 14.92 3.15
C LYS A 164 7.89 16.09 3.56
N LYS A 165 6.57 15.85 3.61
CA LYS A 165 5.54 16.87 3.91
C LYS A 165 4.85 16.65 5.26
#